data_54a73310f0716d154e43b5cda898c7bf
#
_entry.id   54a73310f0716d154e43b5cda898c7bf
#
_cell.length_a   1.000
_cell.length_b   1.000
_cell.length_c   1.000
_cell.angle_alpha   90.00
_cell.angle_beta   90.00
_cell.angle_gamma   90.00
#
_symmetry.space_group_name_H-M   'P 1'
#
loop_
_entity.id
_entity.type
_entity.pdbx_description
1 polymer ?
#
loop_
_entity_poly.entity_id
_entity_poly.type
_entity_poly.pdbx_seq_one_letter_code
_entity_poly.pdbx_strand_id
1 'polypeptide(L)'
;MEKTTPIQAFTKKIKVNYVLMMDRNGYLQPFCKSQKKLLSWDYLHTVSLLDTDFESFRSYIKKSLPACASIIFAPKRETIVKFNETNYLNTYKEYKVTHSEHGDCSLFHELMQRMFPIASERKTVSQWIAHAIQKPEERPTWGIMLTGKSGTGKGTLFNSVLTPLCSKQTTSVSRFSALTEKFSEVLDGNVFLALDDCKFGTVDTQTRLKSLLSEPSVYIEPKGLTAGMVDTYSRIILNSNDKLPLPIDDNDRRWFCCQFMDYAISRDETINFIKTFRDWIASKENKDAVYHYL
;
A
#
# COMPACT_ATOMS: atom_id res chain seq x y z
N MET A 1 36.40 -12.90 23.52
CA MET A 1 35.21 -12.13 23.10
C MET A 1 35.66 -10.69 22.95
N GLU A 2 35.72 -10.19 21.72
CA GLU A 2 36.01 -8.76 21.49
C GLU A 2 34.88 -7.92 22.08
N LYS A 3 35.24 -6.94 22.92
CA LYS A 3 34.26 -6.01 23.50
C LYS A 3 33.72 -5.10 22.39
N THR A 4 32.41 -5.19 22.10
CA THR A 4 31.71 -4.29 21.15
C THR A 4 31.90 -2.86 21.61
N THR A 5 32.45 -2.00 20.77
CA THR A 5 32.59 -0.56 21.07
C THR A 5 31.24 0.16 21.08
N PRO A 6 31.08 1.31 21.81
CA PRO A 6 29.84 2.06 21.82
C PRO A 6 29.31 2.41 20.42
N ILE A 7 30.21 2.79 19.49
CA ILE A 7 29.82 3.12 18.11
C ILE A 7 29.37 1.89 17.31
N GLN A 8 29.97 0.72 17.57
CA GLN A 8 29.51 -0.54 16.95
C GLN A 8 28.10 -0.92 17.44
N ALA A 9 27.84 -0.78 18.74
CA ALA A 9 26.54 -1.03 19.34
C ALA A 9 25.47 -0.07 18.77
N PHE A 10 25.79 1.23 18.69
CA PHE A 10 24.92 2.24 18.08
C PHE A 10 24.62 1.92 16.61
N THR A 11 25.66 1.60 15.83
CA THR A 11 25.51 1.27 14.40
C THR A 11 24.61 0.04 14.21
N LYS A 12 24.75 -0.99 15.01
CA LYS A 12 23.88 -2.18 14.98
C LYS A 12 22.42 -1.79 15.22
N LYS A 13 22.17 -0.89 16.17
CA LYS A 13 20.83 -0.37 16.48
C LYS A 13 20.23 0.42 15.33
N ILE A 14 21.01 1.29 14.69
CA ILE A 14 20.48 2.18 13.64
C ILE A 14 20.32 1.50 12.28
N LYS A 15 21.04 0.43 11.96
CA LYS A 15 20.93 -0.33 10.68
C LYS A 15 19.49 -0.74 10.34
N VAL A 16 18.66 -0.98 11.36
CA VAL A 16 17.24 -1.32 11.16
C VAL A 16 16.47 -0.19 10.50
N ASN A 17 16.73 1.07 10.90
CA ASN A 17 15.95 2.23 10.49
C ASN A 17 16.66 3.18 9.53
N TYR A 18 17.95 3.02 9.27
CA TYR A 18 18.73 3.95 8.47
C TYR A 18 19.45 3.26 7.32
N VAL A 19 19.56 3.98 6.21
CA VAL A 19 20.47 3.73 5.09
C VAL A 19 21.11 5.06 4.70
N LEU A 20 22.08 5.04 3.80
CA LEU A 20 22.62 6.24 3.19
C LEU A 20 21.93 6.46 1.85
N MET A 21 21.55 7.71 1.54
CA MET A 21 21.05 8.12 0.23
C MET A 21 21.72 9.41 -0.22
N MET A 22 21.84 9.60 -1.52
CA MET A 22 22.31 10.88 -2.08
C MET A 22 21.23 11.94 -1.96
N ASP A 23 21.62 13.12 -1.49
CA ASP A 23 20.78 14.30 -1.57
C ASP A 23 20.84 14.92 -3.00
N ARG A 24 20.11 16.02 -3.20
CA ARG A 24 20.04 16.73 -4.49
C ARG A 24 21.41 17.27 -4.97
N ASN A 25 22.35 17.42 -4.06
CA ASN A 25 23.70 17.94 -4.32
C ASN A 25 24.71 16.81 -4.53
N GLY A 26 24.27 15.55 -4.52
CA GLY A 26 25.12 14.38 -4.69
C GLY A 26 25.88 13.95 -3.42
N TYR A 27 25.53 14.46 -2.26
CA TYR A 27 26.15 14.07 -0.99
C TYR A 27 25.37 12.94 -0.32
N LEU A 28 26.10 11.93 0.16
CA LEU A 28 25.50 10.85 0.97
C LEU A 28 25.07 11.40 2.34
N GLN A 29 23.77 11.26 2.61
CA GLN A 29 23.12 11.64 3.86
C GLN A 29 22.43 10.44 4.50
N PRO A 30 22.29 10.41 5.83
CA PRO A 30 21.47 9.42 6.50
C PRO A 30 19.99 9.56 6.08
N PHE A 31 19.38 8.45 5.67
CA PHE A 31 17.95 8.39 5.35
C PHE A 31 17.23 7.55 6.38
N CYS A 32 16.22 8.14 7.04
CA CYS A 32 15.38 7.46 8.00
C CYS A 32 14.24 6.73 7.29
N LYS A 33 14.25 5.39 7.32
CA LYS A 33 13.26 4.54 6.66
C LYS A 33 11.85 4.73 7.20
N SER A 34 11.70 4.91 8.52
CA SER A 34 10.38 5.10 9.15
C SER A 34 9.76 6.45 8.87
N GLN A 35 10.57 7.50 8.76
CA GLN A 35 10.12 8.86 8.47
C GLN A 35 10.16 9.18 6.96
N LYS A 36 10.73 8.30 6.14
CA LYS A 36 10.94 8.48 4.69
C LYS A 36 11.59 9.83 4.35
N LYS A 37 12.60 10.25 5.11
CA LYS A 37 13.29 11.52 4.89
C LYS A 37 14.80 11.46 5.11
N LEU A 38 15.53 12.32 4.42
CA LEU A 38 16.94 12.59 4.69
C LEU A 38 17.09 13.36 6.00
N LEU A 39 18.15 13.05 6.73
CA LEU A 39 18.54 13.72 7.97
C LEU A 39 19.95 14.30 7.80
N SER A 40 20.26 15.35 8.57
CA SER A 40 21.64 15.85 8.62
C SER A 40 22.53 14.91 9.41
N TRP A 41 23.83 14.93 9.11
CA TRP A 41 24.83 14.19 9.87
C TRP A 41 24.94 14.71 11.31
N ASP A 42 24.80 16.02 11.51
CA ASP A 42 24.82 16.66 12.84
C ASP A 42 23.68 16.13 13.71
N TYR A 43 22.46 16.02 13.14
CA TYR A 43 21.34 15.45 13.86
C TYR A 43 21.62 14.01 14.30
N LEU A 44 22.13 13.17 13.39
CA LEU A 44 22.40 11.78 13.71
C LEU A 44 23.52 11.64 14.75
N HIS A 45 24.54 12.48 14.67
CA HIS A 45 25.63 12.53 15.67
C HIS A 45 25.10 12.96 17.05
N THR A 46 24.30 14.03 17.09
CA THR A 46 23.72 14.53 18.36
C THR A 46 22.84 13.48 19.04
N VAL A 47 21.96 12.80 18.30
CA VAL A 47 21.07 11.78 18.89
C VAL A 47 21.81 10.47 19.22
N SER A 48 23.03 10.30 18.75
CA SER A 48 23.85 9.12 19.10
C SER A 48 24.31 9.14 20.55
N LEU A 49 24.47 10.34 21.14
CA LEU A 49 25.01 10.57 22.47
C LEU A 49 26.40 9.90 22.69
N LEU A 50 27.16 9.72 21.60
CA LEU A 50 28.48 9.13 21.65
C LEU A 50 29.53 10.22 21.87
N ASP A 51 30.47 9.95 22.77
CA ASP A 51 31.68 10.76 22.96
C ASP A 51 32.72 10.41 21.88
N THR A 52 32.41 10.83 20.65
CA THR A 52 33.24 10.60 19.46
C THR A 52 33.22 11.86 18.64
N ASP A 53 34.36 12.31 18.12
CA ASP A 53 34.39 13.46 17.24
C ASP A 53 33.54 13.22 15.96
N PHE A 54 33.00 14.32 15.42
CA PHE A 54 32.03 14.27 14.34
C PHE A 54 32.57 13.58 13.07
N GLU A 55 33.79 13.84 12.69
CA GLU A 55 34.36 13.27 11.45
C GLU A 55 34.65 11.77 11.58
N SER A 56 35.15 11.33 12.73
CA SER A 56 35.33 9.88 13.02
C SER A 56 33.98 9.17 13.06
N PHE A 57 32.95 9.74 13.71
CA PHE A 57 31.58 9.22 13.70
C PHE A 57 31.05 9.09 12.29
N ARG A 58 31.08 10.19 11.52
CA ARG A 58 30.59 10.22 10.14
C ARG A 58 31.30 9.20 9.25
N SER A 59 32.62 9.13 9.34
CA SER A 59 33.43 8.17 8.57
C SER A 59 33.07 6.72 8.90
N TYR A 60 32.90 6.40 10.18
CA TYR A 60 32.54 5.06 10.63
C TYR A 60 31.13 4.67 10.15
N ILE A 61 30.13 5.56 10.32
CA ILE A 61 28.76 5.30 9.91
C ILE A 61 28.66 5.15 8.39
N LYS A 62 29.37 6.00 7.61
CA LYS A 62 29.43 5.88 6.14
C LYS A 62 29.92 4.51 5.66
N LYS A 63 30.89 3.92 6.33
CA LYS A 63 31.43 2.58 6.01
C LYS A 63 30.50 1.46 6.46
N SER A 64 29.64 1.71 7.43
CA SER A 64 28.84 0.70 8.10
C SER A 64 27.41 0.56 7.59
N LEU A 65 26.80 1.66 7.11
CA LEU A 65 25.45 1.63 6.56
C LEU A 65 25.48 1.40 5.04
N PRO A 66 24.51 0.63 4.51
CA PRO A 66 24.39 0.46 3.08
C PRO A 66 23.98 1.78 2.41
N ALA A 67 24.62 2.08 1.28
CA ALA A 67 24.25 3.20 0.42
C ALA A 67 23.25 2.74 -0.64
N CYS A 68 22.16 3.51 -0.81
CA CYS A 68 21.12 3.29 -1.82
C CYS A 68 21.01 4.53 -2.70
N ALA A 69 20.81 4.33 -4.00
CA ALA A 69 20.65 5.44 -4.94
C ALA A 69 19.28 6.11 -4.77
N SER A 70 18.23 5.33 -4.57
CA SER A 70 16.85 5.81 -4.45
C SER A 70 15.97 4.81 -3.69
N ILE A 71 14.70 5.15 -3.59
CA ILE A 71 13.65 4.31 -3.03
C ILE A 71 12.95 3.60 -4.19
N ILE A 72 12.54 2.35 -3.96
CA ILE A 72 11.65 1.60 -4.85
C ILE A 72 10.54 0.94 -4.03
N PHE A 73 9.46 0.61 -4.69
CA PHE A 73 8.42 -0.25 -4.15
C PHE A 73 8.42 -1.54 -4.96
N ALA A 74 8.94 -2.62 -4.39
CA ALA A 74 9.13 -3.89 -5.08
C ALA A 74 8.62 -5.05 -4.18
N PRO A 75 7.34 -5.44 -4.32
CA PRO A 75 6.77 -6.52 -3.53
C PRO A 75 7.56 -7.81 -3.64
N LYS A 76 7.61 -8.57 -2.54
CA LYS A 76 8.35 -9.86 -2.43
C LYS A 76 9.87 -9.78 -2.68
N ARG A 77 10.44 -8.58 -2.77
CA ARG A 77 11.89 -8.38 -2.87
C ARG A 77 12.47 -8.02 -1.50
N GLU A 78 13.76 -8.20 -1.36
CA GLU A 78 14.52 -7.85 -0.15
C GLU A 78 14.44 -6.37 0.18
N THR A 79 14.79 -6.00 1.42
CA THR A 79 14.81 -4.59 1.88
C THR A 79 15.78 -3.72 1.06
N ILE A 80 16.87 -4.30 0.57
CA ILE A 80 17.79 -3.64 -0.37
C ILE A 80 17.84 -4.49 -1.62
N VAL A 81 17.37 -3.91 -2.71
CA VAL A 81 17.35 -4.55 -4.02
C VAL A 81 18.47 -4.01 -4.85
N LYS A 82 19.23 -4.89 -5.52
CA LYS A 82 20.36 -4.52 -6.37
C LYS A 82 19.98 -4.67 -7.84
N PHE A 83 20.12 -3.58 -8.60
CA PHE A 83 20.01 -3.57 -10.06
C PHE A 83 21.28 -2.96 -10.67
N ASN A 84 21.92 -3.63 -11.62
CA ASN A 84 23.12 -3.13 -12.31
C ASN A 84 24.15 -2.51 -11.34
N GLU A 85 24.56 -3.26 -10.33
CA GLU A 85 25.50 -2.84 -9.26
C GLU A 85 25.01 -1.71 -8.35
N THR A 86 23.80 -1.19 -8.55
CA THR A 86 23.21 -0.11 -7.75
C THR A 86 22.19 -0.64 -6.75
N ASN A 87 22.32 -0.23 -5.49
CA ASN A 87 21.37 -0.59 -4.44
C ASN A 87 20.20 0.39 -4.39
N TYR A 88 19.01 -0.15 -4.16
CA TYR A 88 17.77 0.60 -3.97
C TYR A 88 17.11 0.17 -2.65
N LEU A 89 16.55 1.12 -1.91
CA LEU A 89 15.80 0.82 -0.69
C LEU A 89 14.37 0.43 -1.06
N ASN A 90 14.01 -0.83 -0.79
CA ASN A 90 12.64 -1.29 -0.96
C ASN A 90 11.76 -0.84 0.22
N THR A 91 10.65 -0.20 -0.09
CA THR A 91 9.68 0.27 0.90
C THR A 91 8.50 -0.68 1.09
N TYR A 92 8.41 -1.76 0.33
CA TYR A 92 7.39 -2.79 0.53
C TYR A 92 7.51 -3.42 1.91
N LYS A 93 6.36 -3.62 2.55
CA LYS A 93 6.24 -4.28 3.86
C LYS A 93 5.24 -5.40 3.76
N GLU A 94 5.71 -6.61 3.98
CA GLU A 94 4.83 -7.76 4.07
C GLU A 94 3.99 -7.72 5.35
N TYR A 95 2.77 -8.24 5.27
CA TYR A 95 1.94 -8.41 6.46
C TYR A 95 2.55 -9.45 7.39
N LYS A 96 2.69 -9.09 8.67
CA LYS A 96 3.26 -9.99 9.67
C LYS A 96 2.15 -10.74 10.39
N VAL A 97 2.04 -12.02 10.10
CA VAL A 97 1.20 -12.95 10.83
C VAL A 97 1.79 -13.25 12.20
N THR A 98 0.98 -13.34 13.23
CA THR A 98 1.38 -13.66 14.61
C THR A 98 0.55 -14.76 15.26
N HIS A 99 -0.59 -15.12 14.68
CA HIS A 99 -1.50 -16.15 15.17
C HIS A 99 -1.58 -17.33 14.20
N SER A 100 -2.10 -18.47 14.69
CA SER A 100 -2.24 -19.68 13.88
C SER A 100 -3.27 -19.54 12.75
N GLU A 101 -3.19 -20.46 11.78
CA GLU A 101 -4.09 -20.52 10.62
C GLU A 101 -5.56 -20.82 10.95
N HIS A 102 -5.84 -21.31 12.15
CA HIS A 102 -7.18 -21.80 12.56
C HIS A 102 -7.99 -20.71 13.30
N GLY A 103 -8.15 -19.55 12.66
CA GLY A 103 -9.01 -18.49 13.18
C GLY A 103 -10.43 -18.56 12.63
N ASP A 104 -11.41 -18.01 13.39
CA ASP A 104 -12.79 -17.86 12.92
C ASP A 104 -12.90 -16.73 11.89
N CYS A 105 -13.38 -17.05 10.69
CA CYS A 105 -13.64 -16.12 9.59
C CYS A 105 -15.15 -15.91 9.32
N SER A 106 -16.04 -16.38 10.18
CA SER A 106 -17.49 -16.39 9.95
C SER A 106 -18.03 -14.99 9.64
N LEU A 107 -17.64 -13.97 10.40
CA LEU A 107 -18.07 -12.60 10.16
C LEU A 107 -17.49 -12.00 8.86
N PHE A 108 -16.30 -12.41 8.45
CA PHE A 108 -15.75 -12.00 7.15
C PHE A 108 -16.54 -12.65 6.00
N HIS A 109 -16.87 -13.93 6.12
CA HIS A 109 -17.73 -14.61 5.15
C HIS A 109 -19.10 -13.95 5.06
N GLU A 110 -19.69 -13.60 6.19
CA GLU A 110 -20.97 -12.90 6.24
C GLU A 110 -20.90 -11.53 5.58
N LEU A 111 -19.84 -10.73 5.84
CA LEU A 111 -19.60 -9.45 5.16
C LEU A 111 -19.58 -9.67 3.64
N MET A 112 -18.82 -10.64 3.16
CA MET A 112 -18.70 -10.93 1.73
C MET A 112 -20.01 -11.41 1.13
N GLN A 113 -20.83 -12.17 1.86
CA GLN A 113 -22.16 -12.59 1.41
C GLN A 113 -23.15 -11.42 1.31
N ARG A 114 -23.13 -10.51 2.29
CA ARG A 114 -23.99 -9.34 2.30
C ARG A 114 -23.63 -8.35 1.20
N MET A 115 -22.34 -8.14 0.96
CA MET A 115 -21.85 -7.25 -0.10
C MET A 115 -22.03 -7.84 -1.50
N PHE A 116 -21.81 -9.14 -1.64
CA PHE A 116 -21.82 -9.86 -2.91
C PHE A 116 -22.74 -11.09 -2.81
N PRO A 117 -24.07 -10.91 -2.91
CA PRO A 117 -25.02 -12.01 -2.81
C PRO A 117 -24.86 -13.02 -3.94
N ILE A 118 -24.44 -12.57 -5.14
CA ILE A 118 -24.16 -13.44 -6.28
C ILE A 118 -22.86 -14.21 -6.02
N ALA A 119 -22.95 -15.55 -5.98
CA ALA A 119 -21.82 -16.42 -5.62
C ALA A 119 -20.61 -16.28 -6.57
N SER A 120 -20.85 -16.09 -7.88
CA SER A 120 -19.78 -15.89 -8.87
C SER A 120 -19.05 -14.56 -8.66
N GLU A 121 -19.77 -13.47 -8.39
CA GLU A 121 -19.15 -12.16 -8.07
C GLU A 121 -18.35 -12.25 -6.78
N ARG A 122 -18.94 -12.82 -5.72
CA ARG A 122 -18.25 -13.02 -4.44
C ARG A 122 -16.96 -13.80 -4.61
N LYS A 123 -16.97 -14.89 -5.39
CA LYS A 123 -15.79 -15.68 -5.71
C LYS A 123 -14.74 -14.85 -6.43
N THR A 124 -15.13 -14.11 -7.47
CA THR A 124 -14.20 -13.28 -8.26
C THR A 124 -13.54 -12.19 -7.41
N VAL A 125 -14.32 -11.47 -6.58
CA VAL A 125 -13.80 -10.45 -5.69
C VAL A 125 -12.86 -11.05 -4.63
N SER A 126 -13.26 -12.18 -4.01
CA SER A 126 -12.39 -12.86 -3.03
C SER A 126 -11.07 -13.32 -3.64
N GLN A 127 -11.10 -13.91 -4.84
CA GLN A 127 -9.89 -14.35 -5.55
C GLN A 127 -9.00 -13.15 -5.95
N TRP A 128 -9.60 -12.03 -6.36
CA TRP A 128 -8.84 -10.84 -6.71
C TRP A 128 -8.13 -10.22 -5.49
N ILE A 129 -8.80 -10.23 -4.32
CA ILE A 129 -8.22 -9.80 -3.05
C ILE A 129 -7.13 -10.78 -2.62
N ALA A 130 -7.39 -12.08 -2.65
CA ALA A 130 -6.42 -13.13 -2.32
C ALA A 130 -5.15 -13.02 -3.18
N HIS A 131 -5.31 -12.81 -4.49
CA HIS A 131 -4.20 -12.58 -5.41
C HIS A 131 -3.37 -11.36 -5.03
N ALA A 132 -4.00 -10.28 -4.55
CA ALA A 132 -3.27 -9.09 -4.12
C ALA A 132 -2.39 -9.35 -2.88
N ILE A 133 -2.82 -10.24 -2.00
CA ILE A 133 -2.13 -10.60 -0.76
C ILE A 133 -1.03 -11.63 -1.04
N GLN A 134 -1.36 -12.66 -1.81
CA GLN A 134 -0.44 -13.78 -2.09
C GLN A 134 0.63 -13.40 -3.13
N LYS A 135 0.26 -12.61 -4.13
CA LYS A 135 1.10 -12.20 -5.27
C LYS A 135 1.04 -10.69 -5.50
N PRO A 136 1.47 -9.89 -4.52
CA PRO A 136 1.44 -8.42 -4.64
C PRO A 136 2.32 -7.89 -5.78
N GLU A 137 3.31 -8.66 -6.23
CA GLU A 137 4.19 -8.37 -7.36
C GLU A 137 3.52 -8.51 -8.73
N GLU A 138 2.42 -9.26 -8.81
CA GLU A 138 1.65 -9.47 -10.04
C GLU A 138 0.41 -8.57 -10.04
N ARG A 139 0.38 -7.52 -10.84
CA ARG A 139 -0.78 -6.64 -10.94
C ARG A 139 -1.70 -7.05 -12.09
N PRO A 140 -3.01 -7.30 -11.85
CA PRO A 140 -3.97 -7.49 -12.94
C PRO A 140 -4.20 -6.18 -13.70
N THR A 141 -4.50 -6.29 -15.00
CA THR A 141 -4.79 -5.15 -15.89
C THR A 141 -6.26 -4.69 -15.81
N TRP A 142 -6.96 -5.06 -14.74
CA TRP A 142 -8.35 -4.72 -14.51
C TRP A 142 -8.59 -4.40 -13.03
N GLY A 143 -9.58 -3.56 -12.78
CA GLY A 143 -10.02 -3.12 -11.47
C GLY A 143 -11.42 -3.57 -11.12
N ILE A 144 -11.84 -3.36 -9.88
CA ILE A 144 -13.18 -3.68 -9.40
C ILE A 144 -13.97 -2.38 -9.19
N MET A 145 -15.22 -2.38 -9.67
CA MET A 145 -16.17 -1.31 -9.42
C MET A 145 -17.22 -1.77 -8.41
N LEU A 146 -17.24 -1.14 -7.26
CA LEU A 146 -18.17 -1.38 -6.16
C LEU A 146 -19.17 -0.21 -6.10
N THR A 147 -20.36 -0.45 -6.60
CA THR A 147 -21.46 0.54 -6.54
C THR A 147 -22.53 0.08 -5.56
N GLY A 148 -23.13 0.99 -4.83
CA GLY A 148 -24.16 0.62 -3.86
C GLY A 148 -24.53 1.72 -2.88
N LYS A 149 -25.62 1.52 -2.14
CA LYS A 149 -26.09 2.46 -1.12
C LYS A 149 -25.00 2.76 -0.10
N SER A 150 -25.07 3.94 0.50
CA SER A 150 -24.18 4.30 1.62
C SER A 150 -24.36 3.35 2.80
N GLY A 151 -23.24 2.94 3.42
CA GLY A 151 -23.28 2.04 4.60
C GLY A 151 -23.36 0.54 4.27
N THR A 152 -23.27 0.12 3.01
CA THR A 152 -23.29 -1.29 2.61
C THR A 152 -21.96 -2.04 2.81
N GLY A 153 -20.91 -1.39 3.33
CA GLY A 153 -19.64 -2.05 3.64
C GLY A 153 -18.46 -1.73 2.73
N LYS A 154 -18.64 -0.99 1.62
CA LYS A 154 -17.58 -0.65 0.65
C LYS A 154 -16.32 -0.08 1.34
N GLY A 155 -16.50 1.01 2.09
CA GLY A 155 -15.39 1.62 2.85
C GLY A 155 -14.86 0.72 3.98
N THR A 156 -15.68 -0.14 4.56
CA THR A 156 -15.25 -1.09 5.59
C THR A 156 -14.35 -2.17 5.01
N LEU A 157 -14.69 -2.74 3.85
CA LEU A 157 -13.84 -3.69 3.15
C LEU A 157 -12.46 -3.05 2.88
N PHE A 158 -12.41 -1.83 2.34
CA PHE A 158 -11.16 -1.16 2.04
C PHE A 158 -10.35 -0.80 3.31
N ASN A 159 -10.96 -0.07 4.24
CA ASN A 159 -10.24 0.51 5.38
C ASN A 159 -9.97 -0.49 6.50
N SER A 160 -10.91 -1.42 6.77
CA SER A 160 -10.81 -2.34 7.92
C SER A 160 -10.22 -3.70 7.54
N VAL A 161 -10.26 -4.10 6.25
CA VAL A 161 -9.71 -5.37 5.79
C VAL A 161 -8.46 -5.14 4.93
N LEU A 162 -8.59 -4.53 3.74
CA LEU A 162 -7.50 -4.45 2.78
C LEU A 162 -6.32 -3.62 3.30
N THR A 163 -6.59 -2.45 3.88
CA THR A 163 -5.54 -1.57 4.40
C THR A 163 -4.67 -2.23 5.48
N PRO A 164 -5.21 -2.87 6.52
CA PRO A 164 -4.40 -3.58 7.49
C PRO A 164 -3.64 -4.77 6.90
N LEU A 165 -4.29 -5.60 6.08
CA LEU A 165 -3.68 -6.80 5.49
C LEU A 165 -2.56 -6.47 4.48
N CYS A 166 -2.57 -5.27 3.90
CA CYS A 166 -1.49 -4.77 3.07
C CYS A 166 -0.50 -3.89 3.84
N SER A 167 -0.37 -4.05 5.16
CA SER A 167 0.55 -3.26 6.00
C SER A 167 0.41 -1.75 5.82
N LYS A 168 -0.81 -1.26 5.60
CA LYS A 168 -1.16 0.15 5.31
C LYS A 168 -0.54 0.70 4.01
N GLN A 169 -0.18 -0.16 3.08
CA GLN A 169 0.31 0.22 1.75
C GLN A 169 -0.87 0.33 0.79
N THR A 170 -1.78 1.21 1.13
CA THR A 170 -3.00 1.53 0.38
C THR A 170 -3.24 3.02 0.42
N THR A 171 -3.87 3.55 -0.61
CA THR A 171 -4.26 4.95 -0.66
C THR A 171 -5.68 5.10 -1.16
N SER A 172 -6.33 6.20 -0.80
CA SER A 172 -7.67 6.54 -1.27
C SER A 172 -7.70 7.98 -1.75
N VAL A 173 -8.38 8.21 -2.87
CA VAL A 173 -8.62 9.54 -3.42
C VAL A 173 -10.11 9.76 -3.66
N SER A 174 -10.59 10.97 -3.36
CA SER A 174 -12.00 11.34 -3.49
C SER A 174 -12.30 12.18 -4.74
N ARG A 175 -11.33 12.35 -5.63
CA ARG A 175 -11.46 13.12 -6.87
C ARG A 175 -10.64 12.52 -7.98
N PHE A 176 -11.21 12.40 -9.16
CA PHE A 176 -10.49 11.93 -10.35
C PHE A 176 -9.33 12.87 -10.74
N SER A 177 -9.44 14.18 -10.45
CA SER A 177 -8.35 15.13 -10.69
C SER A 177 -7.06 14.79 -9.92
N ALA A 178 -7.15 14.15 -8.76
CA ALA A 178 -5.97 13.69 -8.02
C ALA A 178 -5.14 12.66 -8.81
N LEU A 179 -5.75 11.95 -9.74
CA LEU A 179 -5.05 11.03 -10.65
C LEU A 179 -4.35 11.77 -11.80
N THR A 180 -4.76 13.00 -12.12
CA THR A 180 -4.24 13.77 -13.25
C THR A 180 -3.17 14.78 -12.85
N GLU A 181 -3.27 15.34 -11.64
CA GLU A 181 -2.38 16.40 -11.14
C GLU A 181 -1.14 15.83 -10.44
N LYS A 182 -1.29 14.67 -9.77
CA LYS A 182 -0.21 14.01 -9.02
C LYS A 182 -0.21 12.50 -9.28
N PHE A 183 -0.40 12.15 -10.51
CA PHE A 183 -0.65 10.80 -10.97
C PHE A 183 0.32 9.75 -10.41
N SER A 184 1.55 10.11 -10.35
CA SER A 184 2.65 9.25 -9.98
C SER A 184 2.72 8.97 -8.48
N GLU A 185 2.52 10.01 -7.63
CA GLU A 185 2.67 9.87 -6.18
C GLU A 185 1.59 8.97 -5.54
N VAL A 186 0.40 8.91 -6.17
CA VAL A 186 -0.75 8.15 -5.63
C VAL A 186 -0.61 6.65 -5.86
N LEU A 187 0.08 6.26 -6.93
CA LEU A 187 0.28 4.84 -7.28
C LEU A 187 1.55 4.25 -6.67
N ASP A 188 2.53 5.11 -6.34
CA ASP A 188 3.78 4.65 -5.76
C ASP A 188 3.61 4.16 -4.33
N GLY A 189 4.23 3.04 -4.03
CA GLY A 189 4.27 2.51 -2.67
C GLY A 189 2.95 1.90 -2.18
N ASN A 190 2.01 1.60 -3.08
CA ASN A 190 0.70 1.07 -2.73
C ASN A 190 0.38 -0.26 -3.44
N VAL A 191 -0.32 -1.16 -2.74
CA VAL A 191 -0.90 -2.39 -3.28
C VAL A 191 -2.32 -2.14 -3.77
N PHE A 192 -3.06 -1.24 -3.12
CA PHE A 192 -4.39 -0.85 -3.52
C PHE A 192 -4.55 0.67 -3.58
N LEU A 193 -5.26 1.13 -4.60
CA LEU A 193 -5.78 2.49 -4.75
C LEU A 193 -7.31 2.45 -4.78
N ALA A 194 -7.96 3.12 -3.83
CA ALA A 194 -9.38 3.35 -3.86
C ALA A 194 -9.71 4.72 -4.52
N LEU A 195 -10.60 4.69 -5.48
CA LEU A 195 -11.33 5.88 -5.97
C LEU A 195 -12.64 5.93 -5.18
N ASP A 196 -12.68 6.73 -4.12
CA ASP A 196 -13.77 6.69 -3.14
C ASP A 196 -14.68 7.91 -3.30
N ASP A 197 -15.96 7.66 -3.60
CA ASP A 197 -16.98 8.67 -3.87
C ASP A 197 -16.57 9.74 -4.93
N CYS A 198 -15.74 9.36 -5.88
CA CYS A 198 -15.42 10.21 -7.01
C CYS A 198 -16.71 10.50 -7.82
N LYS A 199 -17.07 11.77 -7.90
CA LYS A 199 -18.25 12.20 -8.69
C LYS A 199 -17.96 12.10 -10.17
N PHE A 200 -18.94 11.63 -10.92
CA PHE A 200 -19.03 11.47 -12.38
C PHE A 200 -17.72 11.69 -13.16
N GLY A 201 -17.13 10.59 -13.60
CA GLY A 201 -16.00 10.64 -14.51
C GLY A 201 -16.44 11.05 -15.92
N THR A 202 -15.57 11.78 -16.60
CA THR A 202 -15.72 12.10 -18.02
C THR A 202 -15.12 10.99 -18.89
N VAL A 203 -15.33 11.06 -20.21
CA VAL A 203 -14.65 10.19 -21.18
C VAL A 203 -13.12 10.30 -21.07
N ASP A 204 -12.59 11.50 -20.81
CA ASP A 204 -11.16 11.71 -20.57
C ASP A 204 -10.69 10.98 -19.29
N THR A 205 -11.49 11.05 -18.22
CA THR A 205 -11.23 10.29 -16.99
C THR A 205 -11.18 8.79 -17.25
N GLN A 206 -12.14 8.26 -18.02
CA GLN A 206 -12.16 6.84 -18.40
C GLN A 206 -10.92 6.45 -19.21
N THR A 207 -10.52 7.27 -20.18
CA THR A 207 -9.33 7.03 -21.00
C THR A 207 -8.06 6.95 -20.15
N ARG A 208 -7.91 7.86 -19.18
CA ARG A 208 -6.79 7.89 -18.26
C ARG A 208 -6.78 6.67 -17.31
N LEU A 209 -7.95 6.27 -16.82
CA LEU A 209 -8.06 5.05 -16.00
C LEU A 209 -7.78 3.78 -16.83
N LYS A 210 -8.13 3.74 -18.09
CA LYS A 210 -7.76 2.65 -19.03
C LYS A 210 -6.24 2.55 -19.17
N SER A 211 -5.55 3.66 -19.35
CA SER A 211 -4.07 3.69 -19.37
C SER A 211 -3.49 3.19 -18.04
N LEU A 212 -3.96 3.73 -16.91
CA LEU A 212 -3.55 3.31 -15.59
C LEU A 212 -3.66 1.81 -15.33
N LEU A 213 -4.77 1.22 -15.72
CA LEU A 213 -5.00 -0.21 -15.53
C LEU A 213 -4.10 -1.06 -16.46
N SER A 214 -3.73 -0.54 -17.62
CA SER A 214 -3.02 -1.31 -18.66
C SER A 214 -1.50 -1.19 -18.57
N GLU A 215 -0.96 -0.05 -18.14
CA GLU A 215 0.48 0.21 -18.15
C GLU A 215 1.17 -0.32 -16.90
N PRO A 216 2.26 -1.10 -17.05
CA PRO A 216 2.96 -1.70 -15.92
C PRO A 216 3.77 -0.68 -15.11
N SER A 217 4.15 0.43 -15.72
CA SER A 217 4.99 1.46 -15.09
C SER A 217 4.46 2.86 -15.34
N VAL A 218 4.78 3.77 -14.44
CA VAL A 218 4.38 5.19 -14.49
C VAL A 218 5.59 6.07 -14.27
N TYR A 219 5.58 7.27 -14.87
CA TYR A 219 6.60 8.27 -14.63
C TYR A 219 6.32 9.00 -13.31
N ILE A 220 7.28 9.00 -12.40
CA ILE A 220 7.18 9.62 -11.08
C ILE A 220 8.23 10.71 -10.93
N GLU A 221 7.82 11.83 -10.34
CA GLU A 221 8.71 12.90 -9.91
C GLU A 221 8.62 13.09 -8.38
N PRO A 222 9.31 12.26 -7.58
CA PRO A 222 9.24 12.36 -6.13
C PRO A 222 9.89 13.64 -5.62
N LYS A 223 9.31 14.25 -4.60
CA LYS A 223 9.91 15.43 -3.95
C LYS A 223 11.32 15.13 -3.45
N GLY A 224 12.30 15.77 -4.06
CA GLY A 224 13.69 15.68 -3.61
C GLY A 224 14.51 14.54 -4.19
N LEU A 225 13.95 13.74 -5.06
CA LEU A 225 14.63 12.65 -5.76
C LEU A 225 14.58 12.86 -7.28
N THR A 226 15.37 12.07 -8.02
CA THR A 226 15.38 12.13 -9.49
C THR A 226 14.10 11.48 -10.03
N ALA A 227 13.48 12.16 -10.98
CA ALA A 227 12.31 11.65 -11.70
C ALA A 227 12.67 10.43 -12.56
N GLY A 228 11.73 9.48 -12.70
CA GLY A 228 11.96 8.28 -13.50
C GLY A 228 10.73 7.41 -13.67
N MET A 229 10.85 6.38 -14.50
CA MET A 229 9.83 5.33 -14.65
C MET A 229 9.90 4.39 -13.46
N VAL A 230 8.74 4.09 -12.86
CA VAL A 230 8.60 3.19 -11.71
C VAL A 230 7.50 2.19 -11.98
N ASP A 231 7.74 0.92 -11.68
CA ASP A 231 6.72 -0.11 -11.77
C ASP A 231 5.61 0.14 -10.77
N THR A 232 4.37 0.01 -11.22
CA THR A 232 3.19 0.16 -10.36
C THR A 232 2.57 -1.20 -10.05
N TYR A 233 2.29 -1.40 -8.77
CA TYR A 233 1.67 -2.61 -8.25
C TYR A 233 0.25 -2.35 -7.73
N SER A 234 -0.21 -1.11 -7.82
CA SER A 234 -1.51 -0.69 -7.30
C SER A 234 -2.68 -1.29 -8.08
N ARG A 235 -3.54 -2.01 -7.39
CA ARG A 235 -4.84 -2.47 -7.89
C ARG A 235 -5.89 -1.41 -7.62
N ILE A 236 -6.76 -1.15 -8.59
CA ILE A 236 -7.72 -0.06 -8.50
C ILE A 236 -9.09 -0.60 -8.09
N ILE A 237 -9.66 -0.01 -7.03
CA ILE A 237 -11.04 -0.21 -6.60
C ILE A 237 -11.76 1.12 -6.75
N LEU A 238 -12.86 1.13 -7.50
CA LEU A 238 -13.75 2.29 -7.57
C LEU A 238 -14.94 2.05 -6.65
N ASN A 239 -15.10 2.88 -5.63
CA ASN A 239 -16.25 2.88 -4.74
C ASN A 239 -17.16 4.06 -5.07
N SER A 240 -18.46 3.82 -5.26
CA SER A 240 -19.43 4.89 -5.50
C SER A 240 -20.80 4.56 -4.93
N ASN A 241 -21.54 5.62 -4.58
CA ASN A 241 -22.95 5.53 -4.26
C ASN A 241 -23.83 5.69 -5.50
N ASP A 242 -23.25 6.12 -6.60
CA ASP A 242 -23.95 6.23 -7.91
C ASP A 242 -23.91 4.87 -8.63
N LYS A 243 -24.97 4.56 -9.39
CA LYS A 243 -25.05 3.32 -10.18
C LYS A 243 -24.06 3.30 -11.35
N LEU A 244 -23.80 4.45 -11.94
CA LEU A 244 -22.92 4.63 -13.11
C LEU A 244 -21.93 5.77 -12.86
N PRO A 245 -20.89 5.54 -12.05
CA PRO A 245 -19.92 6.58 -11.70
C PRO A 245 -18.96 6.93 -12.85
N LEU A 246 -18.84 6.04 -13.84
CA LEU A 246 -18.03 6.23 -15.06
C LEU A 246 -18.85 5.84 -16.30
N PRO A 247 -18.64 6.49 -17.44
CA PRO A 247 -19.17 6.02 -18.73
C PRO A 247 -18.35 4.80 -19.18
N ILE A 248 -18.83 3.59 -18.90
CA ILE A 248 -18.17 2.32 -19.25
C ILE A 248 -18.91 1.72 -20.44
N ASP A 249 -18.16 1.28 -21.46
CA ASP A 249 -18.67 0.54 -22.57
C ASP A 249 -18.99 -0.91 -22.19
N ASP A 250 -20.02 -1.52 -22.73
CA ASP A 250 -20.43 -2.89 -22.41
C ASP A 250 -19.32 -3.94 -22.64
N ASN A 251 -18.35 -3.65 -23.49
CA ASN A 251 -17.22 -4.50 -23.82
C ASN A 251 -15.91 -4.10 -23.09
N ASP A 252 -15.96 -3.23 -22.08
CA ASP A 252 -14.76 -2.81 -21.36
C ASP A 252 -14.27 -3.89 -20.38
N ARG A 253 -13.33 -4.69 -20.83
CA ARG A 253 -12.71 -5.79 -20.05
C ARG A 253 -11.85 -5.34 -18.85
N ARG A 254 -11.69 -4.02 -18.65
CA ARG A 254 -10.84 -3.48 -17.59
C ARG A 254 -11.56 -3.28 -16.27
N TRP A 255 -12.88 -3.38 -16.27
CA TRP A 255 -13.67 -3.23 -15.06
C TRP A 255 -14.52 -4.47 -14.79
N PHE A 256 -14.39 -5.02 -13.60
CA PHE A 256 -15.33 -5.97 -13.05
C PHE A 256 -16.38 -5.18 -12.26
N CYS A 257 -17.54 -5.04 -12.84
CA CYS A 257 -18.66 -4.31 -12.24
C CYS A 257 -19.51 -5.27 -11.43
N CYS A 258 -19.49 -5.12 -10.11
CA CYS A 258 -20.36 -5.90 -9.24
C CYS A 258 -21.78 -5.37 -9.28
N GLN A 259 -22.75 -6.24 -8.96
CA GLN A 259 -24.14 -5.82 -8.79
C GLN A 259 -24.22 -4.65 -7.80
N PHE A 260 -25.14 -3.73 -8.05
CA PHE A 260 -25.38 -2.59 -7.16
C PHE A 260 -25.76 -3.10 -5.75
N MET A 261 -24.97 -2.76 -4.75
CA MET A 261 -25.15 -3.22 -3.37
C MET A 261 -26.32 -2.49 -2.72
N ASP A 262 -27.24 -3.27 -2.16
CA ASP A 262 -28.35 -2.80 -1.33
C ASP A 262 -28.22 -3.38 0.09
N TYR A 263 -29.07 -2.94 0.98
CA TYR A 263 -29.18 -3.51 2.32
C TYR A 263 -29.75 -4.93 2.24
N ALA A 264 -29.08 -5.87 2.91
CA ALA A 264 -29.51 -7.28 2.88
C ALA A 264 -30.88 -7.48 3.56
N ILE A 265 -31.16 -6.74 4.64
CA ILE A 265 -32.42 -6.76 5.39
C ILE A 265 -32.95 -5.34 5.50
N SER A 266 -32.28 -4.49 6.27
CA SER A 266 -32.61 -3.08 6.45
C SER A 266 -31.35 -2.24 6.59
N ARG A 267 -31.49 -0.92 6.50
CA ARG A 267 -30.37 0.00 6.71
C ARG A 267 -29.78 -0.13 8.12
N ASP A 268 -30.65 -0.12 9.13
CA ASP A 268 -30.21 -0.11 10.53
C ASP A 268 -29.56 -1.44 10.93
N GLU A 269 -30.10 -2.55 10.46
CA GLU A 269 -29.50 -3.87 10.65
C GLU A 269 -28.13 -3.95 9.98
N THR A 270 -28.00 -3.46 8.76
CA THR A 270 -26.72 -3.44 8.05
C THR A 270 -25.68 -2.56 8.75
N ILE A 271 -26.07 -1.39 9.27
CA ILE A 271 -25.18 -0.52 10.04
C ILE A 271 -24.72 -1.23 11.33
N ASN A 272 -25.62 -1.90 12.04
CA ASN A 272 -25.29 -2.65 13.24
C ASN A 272 -24.34 -3.81 12.94
N PHE A 273 -24.59 -4.56 11.88
CA PHE A 273 -23.68 -5.61 11.43
C PHE A 273 -22.29 -5.06 11.10
N ILE A 274 -22.20 -3.98 10.33
CA ILE A 274 -20.93 -3.34 9.97
C ILE A 274 -20.16 -2.87 11.22
N LYS A 275 -20.86 -2.36 12.24
CA LYS A 275 -20.24 -2.00 13.51
C LYS A 275 -19.66 -3.25 14.20
N THR A 276 -20.47 -4.30 14.36
CA THR A 276 -20.01 -5.58 14.94
C THR A 276 -18.80 -6.15 14.18
N PHE A 277 -18.86 -6.15 12.86
CA PHE A 277 -17.73 -6.59 12.04
C PHE A 277 -16.46 -5.75 12.27
N ARG A 278 -16.59 -4.42 12.37
CA ARG A 278 -15.43 -3.53 12.61
C ARG A 278 -14.81 -3.77 13.98
N ASP A 279 -15.62 -4.00 14.99
CA ASP A 279 -15.15 -4.32 16.34
C ASP A 279 -14.44 -5.67 16.36
N TRP A 280 -14.98 -6.68 15.66
CA TRP A 280 -14.37 -7.99 15.52
C TRP A 280 -13.02 -7.94 14.76
N ILE A 281 -12.98 -7.31 13.56
CA ILE A 281 -11.76 -7.25 12.74
C ILE A 281 -10.68 -6.34 13.34
N ALA A 282 -10.98 -5.56 14.40
CA ALA A 282 -9.99 -4.73 15.06
C ALA A 282 -8.87 -5.56 15.71
N SER A 283 -9.15 -6.77 16.17
CA SER A 283 -8.15 -7.67 16.76
C SER A 283 -7.10 -8.12 15.74
N LYS A 284 -5.89 -8.40 16.21
CA LYS A 284 -4.82 -8.94 15.35
C LYS A 284 -5.10 -10.37 14.94
N GLU A 285 -5.67 -11.15 15.84
CA GLU A 285 -6.04 -12.56 15.64
C GLU A 285 -7.03 -12.71 14.48
N ASN A 286 -8.11 -11.92 14.47
CA ASN A 286 -9.11 -11.97 13.41
C ASN A 286 -8.57 -11.48 12.06
N LYS A 287 -7.65 -10.49 12.06
CA LYS A 287 -6.92 -10.11 10.84
C LYS A 287 -6.05 -11.24 10.32
N ASP A 288 -5.36 -11.95 11.21
CA ASP A 288 -4.52 -13.08 10.84
C ASP A 288 -5.37 -14.23 10.28
N ALA A 289 -6.53 -14.51 10.88
CA ALA A 289 -7.49 -15.49 10.36
C ALA A 289 -7.95 -15.14 8.93
N VAL A 290 -8.35 -13.89 8.69
CA VAL A 290 -8.73 -13.43 7.34
C VAL A 290 -7.55 -13.48 6.37
N TYR A 291 -6.34 -13.15 6.81
CA TYR A 291 -5.13 -13.26 5.98
C TYR A 291 -4.84 -14.69 5.54
N HIS A 292 -4.98 -15.66 6.45
CA HIS A 292 -4.80 -17.08 6.14
C HIS A 292 -5.89 -17.64 5.23
N TYR A 293 -7.12 -17.13 5.37
CA TYR A 293 -8.23 -17.52 4.50
C TYR A 293 -8.03 -17.04 3.06
N LEU A 294 -7.48 -15.85 2.87
CA LEU A 294 -7.21 -15.23 1.58
C LEU A 294 -5.89 -15.72 0.97
#